data_2201d6d8adaea980ea36917c15081598
#
_entry.id   2201d6d8adaea980ea36917c15081598
#
_cell.length_a   1.000
_cell.length_b   1.000
_cell.length_c   1.000
_cell.angle_alpha   90.00
_cell.angle_beta   90.00
_cell.angle_gamma   90.00
#
_symmetry.space_group_name_H-M   'P 1'
#
loop_
_entity.id
_entity.type
_entity.pdbx_description
1 polymer ?
#
loop_
_entity_poly.entity_id
_entity_poly.type
_entity_poly.pdbx_seq_one_letter_code
_entity_poly.pdbx_strand_id
1 'polypeptide(L)'
;MIFTVAIDGPAAAGKGTISRAIAGHFGFAHLDTGLLYRAVGAKGGDPVAAAQGLTAEDLARGDLRTLAAGQAASRVAVIPEVRAALVDFQRRFARRAGGAVLDGRDIGTVIAPEAEVKLFVTASAEVRARRRWLELGGEAADQDFDTVLAEVCARDARDMNREDAPLKPASDAVLIDTSDLSSDEAVALAVRQVEAALADRG
;
A
#
# COMPACT_ATOMS: atom_id res chain seq x y z
N MET A 1 -4.12 19.06 -14.59
CA MET A 1 -4.47 17.68 -15.01
C MET A 1 -4.86 16.90 -13.76
N ILE A 2 -5.93 16.10 -13.81
CA ILE A 2 -6.24 15.07 -12.80
C ILE A 2 -5.77 13.76 -13.39
N PHE A 3 -4.91 13.04 -12.68
CA PHE A 3 -4.36 11.75 -13.10
C PHE A 3 -4.05 10.92 -11.85
N THR A 4 -4.56 9.71 -11.80
CA THR A 4 -4.41 8.84 -10.63
C THR A 4 -3.69 7.55 -11.01
N VAL A 5 -2.66 7.22 -10.25
CA VAL A 5 -2.00 5.91 -10.29
C VAL A 5 -2.36 5.15 -9.02
N ALA A 6 -3.08 4.04 -9.20
CA ALA A 6 -3.46 3.12 -8.13
C ALA A 6 -2.48 1.95 -8.08
N ILE A 7 -1.87 1.70 -6.92
CA ILE A 7 -0.89 0.63 -6.75
C ILE A 7 -1.32 -0.29 -5.61
N ASP A 8 -1.78 -1.48 -5.94
CA ASP A 8 -2.22 -2.48 -4.97
C ASP A 8 -1.25 -3.67 -4.88
N GLY A 9 -1.38 -4.46 -3.84
CA GLY A 9 -0.59 -5.67 -3.66
C GLY A 9 -0.27 -5.97 -2.19
N PRO A 10 0.29 -7.15 -1.88
CA PRO A 10 0.56 -7.59 -0.52
C PRO A 10 1.68 -6.78 0.15
N ALA A 11 1.87 -7.00 1.45
CA ALA A 11 2.95 -6.36 2.21
C ALA A 11 4.33 -6.77 1.68
N ALA A 12 5.31 -5.86 1.75
CA ALA A 12 6.70 -6.07 1.33
C ALA A 12 6.91 -6.45 -0.17
N ALA A 13 5.91 -6.23 -1.04
CA ALA A 13 6.01 -6.45 -2.48
C ALA A 13 6.80 -5.35 -3.23
N GLY A 14 7.24 -4.28 -2.56
CA GLY A 14 7.98 -3.18 -3.18
C GLY A 14 7.11 -1.98 -3.60
N LYS A 15 5.80 -1.98 -3.31
CA LYS A 15 4.88 -0.89 -3.68
C LYS A 15 5.38 0.50 -3.30
N GLY A 16 5.77 0.69 -2.04
CA GLY A 16 6.20 2.00 -1.55
C GLY A 16 7.44 2.56 -2.27
N THR A 17 8.33 1.70 -2.76
CA THR A 17 9.49 2.11 -3.58
C THR A 17 9.02 2.56 -4.96
N ILE A 18 8.18 1.75 -5.61
CA ILE A 18 7.59 2.05 -6.91
C ILE A 18 6.75 3.33 -6.84
N SER A 19 5.88 3.47 -5.84
CA SER A 19 4.99 4.63 -5.67
C SER A 19 5.76 5.94 -5.51
N ARG A 20 6.80 5.96 -4.66
CA ARG A 20 7.65 7.13 -4.48
C ARG A 20 8.44 7.48 -5.73
N ALA A 21 8.93 6.47 -6.45
CA ALA A 21 9.67 6.68 -7.69
C ALA A 21 8.76 7.29 -8.79
N ILE A 22 7.55 6.75 -8.97
CA ILE A 22 6.56 7.33 -9.90
C ILE A 22 6.21 8.76 -9.49
N ALA A 23 5.91 8.98 -8.21
CA ALA A 23 5.55 10.30 -7.71
C ALA A 23 6.67 11.32 -7.95
N GLY A 24 7.92 10.96 -7.69
CA GLY A 24 9.09 11.82 -7.94
C GLY A 24 9.33 12.07 -9.43
N HIS A 25 9.18 11.05 -10.28
CA HIS A 25 9.42 11.14 -11.72
C HIS A 25 8.42 12.09 -12.42
N PHE A 26 7.13 12.00 -12.08
CA PHE A 26 6.07 12.80 -12.71
C PHE A 26 5.67 14.05 -11.92
N GLY A 27 6.24 14.28 -10.74
CA GLY A 27 5.85 15.37 -9.85
C GLY A 27 4.46 15.18 -9.23
N PHE A 28 3.99 13.95 -9.09
CA PHE A 28 2.69 13.62 -8.50
C PHE A 28 2.77 13.59 -6.97
N ALA A 29 1.65 13.87 -6.32
CA ALA A 29 1.56 13.68 -4.87
C ALA A 29 1.44 12.18 -4.54
N HIS A 30 2.07 11.75 -3.43
CA HIS A 30 2.06 10.35 -2.99
C HIS A 30 1.31 10.18 -1.67
N LEU A 31 0.49 9.12 -1.58
CA LEU A 31 -0.18 8.69 -0.37
C LEU A 31 0.04 7.18 -0.13
N ASP A 32 0.84 6.85 0.87
CA ASP A 32 0.88 5.50 1.47
C ASP A 32 -0.35 5.33 2.35
N THR A 33 -1.41 4.70 1.81
CA THR A 33 -2.66 4.52 2.57
C THR A 33 -2.50 3.57 3.74
N GLY A 34 -1.49 2.71 3.70
CA GLY A 34 -1.14 1.84 4.83
C GLY A 34 -0.74 2.63 6.08
N LEU A 35 -0.20 3.83 5.94
CA LEU A 35 0.10 4.71 7.09
C LEU A 35 -1.15 5.17 7.82
N LEU A 36 -2.27 5.40 7.13
CA LEU A 36 -3.54 5.76 7.75
C LEU A 36 -3.98 4.67 8.73
N TYR A 37 -4.03 3.41 8.26
CA TYR A 37 -4.41 2.26 9.09
C TYR A 37 -3.40 1.97 10.20
N ARG A 38 -2.11 2.19 9.97
CA ARG A 38 -1.06 2.07 11.00
C ARG A 38 -1.25 3.11 12.10
N ALA A 39 -1.55 4.35 11.73
CA ALA A 39 -1.82 5.42 12.69
C ALA A 39 -3.08 5.14 13.52
N VAL A 40 -4.17 4.64 12.90
CA VAL A 40 -5.36 4.19 13.62
C VAL A 40 -5.01 3.10 14.62
N GLY A 41 -4.29 2.06 14.20
CA GLY A 41 -3.90 0.95 15.07
C GLY A 41 -2.95 1.37 16.21
N ALA A 42 -2.08 2.34 15.96
CA ALA A 42 -1.12 2.86 16.95
C ALA A 42 -1.74 3.88 17.93
N LYS A 43 -2.82 4.55 17.53
CA LYS A 43 -3.54 5.51 18.38
C LYS A 43 -4.23 4.81 19.56
N GLY A 44 -4.69 3.56 19.34
CA GLY A 44 -5.36 2.76 20.36
C GLY A 44 -6.79 3.23 20.69
N GLY A 45 -7.40 2.62 21.69
CA GLY A 45 -8.78 2.90 22.05
C GLY A 45 -9.78 2.33 21.05
N ASP A 46 -10.91 3.00 20.85
CA ASP A 46 -11.90 2.63 19.84
C ASP A 46 -11.35 2.93 18.44
N PRO A 47 -11.22 1.92 17.56
CA PRO A 47 -10.65 2.10 16.24
C PRO A 47 -11.42 3.07 15.34
N VAL A 48 -12.75 3.15 15.48
CA VAL A 48 -13.60 4.04 14.67
C VAL A 48 -13.37 5.49 15.08
N ALA A 49 -13.38 5.78 16.37
CA ALA A 49 -13.08 7.10 16.90
C ALA A 49 -11.64 7.52 16.55
N ALA A 50 -10.68 6.58 16.61
CA ALA A 50 -9.31 6.82 16.21
C ALA A 50 -9.20 7.20 14.73
N ALA A 51 -9.94 6.53 13.83
CA ALA A 51 -9.96 6.82 12.40
C ALA A 51 -10.57 8.18 12.08
N GLN A 52 -11.68 8.52 12.74
CA GLN A 52 -12.37 9.81 12.58
C GLN A 52 -11.54 10.99 13.09
N GLY A 53 -10.77 10.77 14.16
CA GLY A 53 -9.94 11.78 14.82
C GLY A 53 -8.47 11.73 14.42
N LEU A 54 -8.09 11.17 13.24
CA LEU A 54 -6.71 11.13 12.76
C LEU A 54 -6.18 12.54 12.48
N THR A 55 -4.99 12.81 13.01
CA THR A 55 -4.29 14.09 12.84
C THR A 55 -2.99 13.92 12.05
N ALA A 56 -2.39 15.01 11.62
CA ALA A 56 -1.07 14.99 10.97
C ALA A 56 0.03 14.46 11.91
N GLU A 57 -0.09 14.72 13.21
CA GLU A 57 0.86 14.24 14.23
C GLU A 57 0.79 12.72 14.36
N ASP A 58 -0.42 12.14 14.32
CA ASP A 58 -0.59 10.68 14.32
C ASP A 58 0.13 10.02 13.13
N LEU A 59 0.11 10.66 11.96
CA LEU A 59 0.77 10.17 10.74
C LEU A 59 2.29 10.38 10.75
N ALA A 60 2.78 11.36 11.52
CA ALA A 60 4.20 11.68 11.63
C ALA A 60 4.96 10.80 12.66
N ARG A 61 4.27 9.90 13.36
CA ARG A 61 4.89 9.03 14.37
C ARG A 61 5.99 8.15 13.77
N GLY A 62 7.12 8.05 14.45
CA GLY A 62 8.27 7.26 14.01
C GLY A 62 8.08 5.74 14.11
N ASP A 63 7.12 5.28 14.92
CA ASP A 63 6.86 3.85 15.18
C ASP A 63 5.91 3.17 14.16
N LEU A 64 5.36 3.92 13.21
CA LEU A 64 4.38 3.40 12.24
C LEU A 64 4.96 2.38 11.24
N ARG A 65 6.27 2.30 11.10
CA ARG A 65 6.94 1.36 10.16
C ARG A 65 7.38 0.05 10.80
N THR A 66 7.06 -0.16 12.07
CA THR A 66 7.35 -1.41 12.79
C THR A 66 6.45 -2.57 12.31
N LEU A 67 6.85 -3.80 12.63
CA LEU A 67 6.05 -5.00 12.35
C LEU A 67 4.73 -4.95 13.15
N ALA A 68 4.81 -4.57 14.44
CA ALA A 68 3.64 -4.44 15.31
C ALA A 68 2.60 -3.46 14.75
N ALA A 69 3.03 -2.28 14.25
CA ALA A 69 2.16 -1.32 13.60
C ALA A 69 1.55 -1.90 12.30
N GLY A 70 2.31 -2.69 11.54
CA GLY A 70 1.82 -3.38 10.36
C GLY A 70 0.73 -4.41 10.67
N GLN A 71 0.87 -5.17 11.75
CA GLN A 71 -0.14 -6.12 12.22
C GLN A 71 -1.37 -5.40 12.79
N ALA A 72 -1.18 -4.32 13.55
CA ALA A 72 -2.28 -3.49 14.03
C ALA A 72 -3.10 -2.89 12.86
N ALA A 73 -2.44 -2.37 11.83
CA ALA A 73 -3.09 -1.88 10.61
C ALA A 73 -3.97 -2.95 9.96
N SER A 74 -3.45 -4.17 9.80
CA SER A 74 -4.21 -5.28 9.19
C SER A 74 -5.44 -5.67 10.03
N ARG A 75 -5.35 -5.59 11.37
CA ARG A 75 -6.49 -5.86 12.26
C ARG A 75 -7.57 -4.78 12.17
N VAL A 76 -7.23 -3.51 12.13
CA VAL A 76 -8.24 -2.43 12.03
C VAL A 76 -8.80 -2.27 10.63
N ALA A 77 -8.06 -2.66 9.59
CA ALA A 77 -8.50 -2.59 8.20
C ALA A 77 -9.64 -3.55 7.83
N VAL A 78 -9.95 -4.54 8.67
CA VAL A 78 -11.13 -5.41 8.50
C VAL A 78 -12.41 -4.81 9.06
N ILE A 79 -12.34 -3.69 9.80
CA ILE A 79 -13.50 -3.02 10.40
C ILE A 79 -14.11 -2.08 9.36
N PRO A 80 -15.37 -2.33 8.89
CA PRO A 80 -15.97 -1.53 7.82
C PRO A 80 -16.08 -0.04 8.17
N GLU A 81 -16.39 0.29 9.43
CA GLU A 81 -16.57 1.66 9.89
C GLU A 81 -15.24 2.43 9.91
N VAL A 82 -14.12 1.78 10.22
CA VAL A 82 -12.77 2.36 10.11
C VAL A 82 -12.47 2.68 8.65
N ARG A 83 -12.79 1.75 7.76
CA ARG A 83 -12.60 1.94 6.30
C ARG A 83 -13.44 3.10 5.80
N ALA A 84 -14.74 3.14 6.16
CA ALA A 84 -15.65 4.22 5.76
C ALA A 84 -15.13 5.60 6.21
N ALA A 85 -14.59 5.72 7.43
CA ALA A 85 -14.02 6.96 7.94
C ALA A 85 -12.81 7.47 7.12
N LEU A 86 -12.06 6.56 6.48
CA LEU A 86 -10.85 6.91 5.73
C LEU A 86 -11.07 7.02 4.21
N VAL A 87 -12.17 6.49 3.67
CA VAL A 87 -12.41 6.40 2.22
C VAL A 87 -12.49 7.79 1.58
N ASP A 88 -13.25 8.71 2.15
CA ASP A 88 -13.48 10.03 1.56
C ASP A 88 -12.19 10.86 1.45
N PHE A 89 -11.31 10.74 2.43
CA PHE A 89 -10.00 11.38 2.36
C PHE A 89 -9.17 10.82 1.21
N GLN A 90 -9.10 9.48 1.09
CA GLN A 90 -8.34 8.81 0.03
C GLN A 90 -8.88 9.15 -1.36
N ARG A 91 -10.22 9.17 -1.54
CA ARG A 91 -10.86 9.55 -2.80
C ARG A 91 -10.58 10.98 -3.21
N ARG A 92 -10.68 11.93 -2.28
CA ARG A 92 -10.29 13.33 -2.55
C ARG A 92 -8.83 13.45 -2.92
N PHE A 93 -7.95 12.71 -2.25
CA PHE A 93 -6.53 12.69 -2.57
C PHE A 93 -6.29 12.14 -3.98
N ALA A 94 -6.94 11.04 -4.36
CA ALA A 94 -6.82 10.41 -5.66
C ALA A 94 -7.17 11.37 -6.82
N ARG A 95 -8.20 12.19 -6.65
CA ARG A 95 -8.70 13.12 -7.71
C ARG A 95 -8.17 14.54 -7.59
N ARG A 96 -7.06 14.75 -6.88
CA ARG A 96 -6.44 16.07 -6.76
C ARG A 96 -5.84 16.56 -8.08
N ALA A 97 -5.78 17.88 -8.25
CA ALA A 97 -5.04 18.49 -9.34
C ALA A 97 -3.52 18.24 -9.18
N GLY A 98 -2.82 18.10 -10.29
CA GLY A 98 -1.37 17.85 -10.31
C GLY A 98 -0.98 16.37 -10.33
N GLY A 99 -1.94 15.46 -10.28
CA GLY A 99 -1.71 14.02 -10.26
C GLY A 99 -1.49 13.43 -8.85
N ALA A 100 -1.83 12.15 -8.69
CA ALA A 100 -1.72 11.42 -7.45
C ALA A 100 -1.28 9.97 -7.66
N VAL A 101 -0.44 9.48 -6.76
CA VAL A 101 -0.09 8.07 -6.63
C VAL A 101 -0.56 7.59 -5.25
N LEU A 102 -1.38 6.57 -5.21
CA LEU A 102 -1.82 5.92 -3.97
C LEU A 102 -1.36 4.48 -3.97
N ASP A 103 -0.78 4.04 -2.86
CA ASP A 103 -0.49 2.61 -2.67
C ASP A 103 -1.24 2.02 -1.48
N GLY A 104 -1.76 0.80 -1.68
CA GLY A 104 -2.60 0.13 -0.70
C GLY A 104 -2.90 -1.33 -1.01
N ARG A 105 -4.19 -1.71 -0.84
CA ARG A 105 -4.71 -3.06 -1.04
C ARG A 105 -5.93 -3.12 -1.96
N ASP A 106 -6.64 -2.01 -2.07
CA ASP A 106 -7.93 -1.88 -2.72
C ASP A 106 -8.10 -0.52 -3.40
N ILE A 107 -6.97 0.11 -3.75
CA ILE A 107 -6.98 1.44 -4.38
C ILE A 107 -7.68 1.36 -5.73
N GLY A 108 -7.25 0.46 -6.61
CA GLY A 108 -7.80 0.30 -7.96
C GLY A 108 -9.15 -0.42 -8.01
N THR A 109 -9.60 -1.02 -6.90
CA THR A 109 -10.89 -1.75 -6.84
C THR A 109 -11.98 -0.98 -6.12
N VAL A 110 -11.66 -0.19 -5.10
CA VAL A 110 -12.64 0.46 -4.20
C VAL A 110 -12.43 1.97 -4.05
N ILE A 111 -11.18 2.40 -3.85
CA ILE A 111 -10.89 3.82 -3.56
C ILE A 111 -10.97 4.66 -4.85
N ALA A 112 -10.28 4.25 -5.89
CA ALA A 112 -10.19 4.93 -7.17
C ALA A 112 -10.34 3.92 -8.33
N PRO A 113 -11.52 3.28 -8.49
CA PRO A 113 -11.75 2.32 -9.57
C PRO A 113 -11.65 2.96 -10.96
N GLU A 114 -11.73 4.29 -11.05
CA GLU A 114 -11.55 5.09 -12.26
C GLU A 114 -10.10 5.60 -12.45
N ALA A 115 -9.13 5.08 -11.68
CA ALA A 115 -7.72 5.46 -11.81
C ALA A 115 -7.21 5.17 -13.23
N GLU A 116 -6.45 6.11 -13.77
CA GLU A 116 -5.92 6.06 -15.14
C GLU A 116 -4.88 4.96 -15.33
N VAL A 117 -4.15 4.63 -14.27
CA VAL A 117 -3.22 3.49 -14.24
C VAL A 117 -3.47 2.69 -12.98
N LYS A 118 -3.61 1.38 -13.15
CA LYS A 118 -3.73 0.43 -12.04
C LYS A 118 -2.62 -0.58 -12.13
N LEU A 119 -1.83 -0.68 -11.07
CA LEU A 119 -0.75 -1.64 -10.94
C LEU A 119 -1.05 -2.59 -9.78
N PHE A 120 -0.85 -3.87 -9.99
CA PHE A 120 -0.85 -4.85 -8.92
C PHE A 120 0.56 -5.40 -8.76
N VAL A 121 1.24 -4.97 -7.69
CA VAL A 121 2.63 -5.33 -7.42
C VAL A 121 2.67 -6.48 -6.44
N THR A 122 3.29 -7.58 -6.83
CA THR A 122 3.40 -8.80 -6.03
C THR A 122 4.84 -9.33 -5.98
N ALA A 123 5.07 -10.31 -5.15
CA ALA A 123 6.23 -11.20 -5.10
C ALA A 123 5.86 -12.45 -4.29
N SER A 124 6.64 -13.52 -4.40
CA SER A 124 6.42 -14.72 -3.58
C SER A 124 6.47 -14.40 -2.07
N ALA A 125 5.79 -15.18 -1.25
CA ALA A 125 5.75 -14.97 0.20
C ALA A 125 7.16 -15.01 0.80
N GLU A 126 8.01 -15.91 0.31
CA GLU A 126 9.39 -16.08 0.77
C GLU A 126 10.24 -14.84 0.44
N VAL A 127 10.13 -14.30 -0.78
CA VAL A 127 10.86 -13.10 -1.19
C VAL A 127 10.42 -11.89 -0.33
N ARG A 128 9.11 -11.74 -0.09
CA ARG A 128 8.59 -10.66 0.75
C ARG A 128 8.97 -10.80 2.22
N ALA A 129 8.95 -12.04 2.74
CA ALA A 129 9.42 -12.33 4.09
C ALA A 129 10.92 -12.04 4.23
N ARG A 130 11.72 -12.41 3.21
CA ARG A 130 13.16 -12.13 3.20
C ARG A 130 13.45 -10.63 3.22
N ARG A 131 12.77 -9.85 2.38
CA ARG A 131 12.88 -8.38 2.38
C ARG A 131 12.52 -7.80 3.75
N ARG A 132 11.41 -8.27 4.32
CA ARG A 132 10.95 -7.80 5.63
C ARG A 132 11.90 -8.17 6.76
N TRP A 133 12.40 -9.40 6.76
CA TRP A 133 13.37 -9.86 7.75
C TRP A 133 14.68 -9.05 7.70
N LEU A 134 15.18 -8.75 6.52
CA LEU A 134 16.36 -7.90 6.34
C LEU A 134 16.11 -6.46 6.83
N GLU A 135 14.94 -5.89 6.58
CA GLU A 135 14.53 -4.58 7.11
C GLU A 135 14.50 -4.54 8.65
N LEU A 136 14.23 -5.68 9.29
CA LEU A 136 14.21 -5.82 10.76
C LEU A 136 15.59 -6.05 11.36
N GLY A 137 16.63 -6.20 10.55
CA GLY A 137 18.01 -6.42 11.00
C GLY A 137 18.59 -7.79 10.59
N GLY A 138 17.85 -8.60 9.87
CA GLY A 138 18.31 -9.91 9.40
C GLY A 138 18.64 -10.84 10.57
N GLU A 139 19.86 -11.40 10.59
CA GLU A 139 20.31 -12.29 11.66
C GLU A 139 20.45 -11.61 13.04
N ALA A 140 20.51 -10.29 13.08
CA ALA A 140 20.50 -9.51 14.32
C ALA A 140 19.09 -9.10 14.79
N ALA A 141 18.04 -9.50 14.06
CA ALA A 141 16.67 -9.23 14.46
C ALA A 141 16.23 -10.13 15.63
N ASP A 142 15.27 -9.65 16.43
CA ASP A 142 14.67 -10.42 17.51
C ASP A 142 13.82 -11.61 16.99
N GLN A 143 13.45 -11.61 15.70
CA GLN A 143 12.63 -12.64 15.05
C GLN A 143 13.43 -13.36 13.97
N ASP A 144 13.32 -14.68 13.93
CA ASP A 144 13.86 -15.50 12.87
C ASP A 144 13.05 -15.37 11.57
N PHE A 145 13.62 -15.87 10.48
CA PHE A 145 12.99 -15.80 9.14
C PHE A 145 11.65 -16.55 9.10
N ASP A 146 11.54 -17.72 9.74
CA ASP A 146 10.34 -18.55 9.69
C ASP A 146 9.17 -17.86 10.40
N THR A 147 9.44 -17.18 11.52
CA THR A 147 8.46 -16.35 12.22
C THR A 147 7.97 -15.20 11.31
N VAL A 148 8.88 -14.49 10.66
CA VAL A 148 8.52 -13.40 9.73
C VAL A 148 7.72 -13.93 8.53
N LEU A 149 8.09 -15.09 7.98
CA LEU A 149 7.35 -15.74 6.90
C LEU A 149 5.93 -16.12 7.33
N ALA A 150 5.77 -16.73 8.50
CA ALA A 150 4.45 -17.07 9.04
C ALA A 150 3.57 -15.81 9.21
N GLU A 151 4.14 -14.70 9.69
CA GLU A 151 3.42 -13.44 9.85
C GLU A 151 3.03 -12.81 8.51
N VAL A 152 3.88 -12.87 7.49
CA VAL A 152 3.58 -12.43 6.11
C VAL A 152 2.41 -13.24 5.56
N CYS A 153 2.46 -14.57 5.64
CA CYS A 153 1.38 -15.44 5.17
C CYS A 153 0.06 -15.20 5.92
N ALA A 154 0.11 -15.06 7.26
CA ALA A 154 -1.08 -14.77 8.07
C ALA A 154 -1.71 -13.41 7.73
N ARG A 155 -0.88 -12.41 7.39
CA ARG A 155 -1.34 -11.10 6.94
C ARG A 155 -1.98 -11.18 5.57
N ASP A 156 -1.37 -11.88 4.63
CA ASP A 156 -1.93 -12.06 3.29
C ASP A 156 -3.29 -12.74 3.35
N ALA A 157 -3.41 -13.79 4.17
CA ALA A 157 -4.69 -14.47 4.37
C ALA A 157 -5.77 -13.52 4.91
N ARG A 158 -5.45 -12.65 5.86
CA ARG A 158 -6.41 -11.64 6.36
C ARG A 158 -6.76 -10.62 5.28
N ASP A 159 -5.77 -10.08 4.56
CA ASP A 159 -5.98 -9.05 3.54
C ASP A 159 -6.81 -9.61 2.35
N MET A 160 -6.62 -10.87 1.98
CA MET A 160 -7.34 -11.53 0.86
C MET A 160 -8.75 -12.00 1.22
N ASN A 161 -8.96 -12.45 2.48
CA ASN A 161 -10.23 -13.06 2.89
C ASN A 161 -11.17 -12.11 3.65
N ARG A 162 -10.84 -10.82 3.79
CA ARG A 162 -11.77 -9.87 4.41
C ARG A 162 -13.01 -9.70 3.53
N GLU A 163 -14.17 -9.57 4.17
CA GLU A 163 -15.46 -9.45 3.48
C GLU A 163 -15.56 -8.13 2.70
N ASP A 164 -15.07 -7.03 3.30
CA ASP A 164 -15.06 -5.72 2.66
C ASP A 164 -13.71 -5.43 2.00
N ALA A 165 -13.74 -5.09 0.72
CA ALA A 165 -12.60 -4.69 -0.10
C ALA A 165 -11.38 -5.65 0.01
N PRO A 166 -11.53 -6.94 -0.32
CA PRO A 166 -10.43 -7.91 -0.26
C PRO A 166 -9.28 -7.50 -1.17
N LEU A 167 -8.06 -7.86 -0.77
CA LEU A 167 -6.88 -7.69 -1.61
C LEU A 167 -7.01 -8.59 -2.85
N LYS A 168 -7.22 -7.97 -3.99
CA LYS A 168 -7.26 -8.61 -5.31
C LYS A 168 -6.89 -7.59 -6.39
N PRO A 169 -6.30 -8.03 -7.51
CA PRO A 169 -6.08 -7.14 -8.65
C PRO A 169 -7.41 -6.63 -9.21
N ALA A 170 -7.46 -5.37 -9.62
CA ALA A 170 -8.52 -4.88 -10.48
C ALA A 170 -8.43 -5.59 -11.85
N SER A 171 -9.56 -5.73 -12.56
CA SER A 171 -9.61 -6.48 -13.83
C SER A 171 -8.75 -5.89 -14.94
N ASP A 172 -8.46 -4.58 -14.84
CA ASP A 172 -7.64 -3.78 -15.76
C ASP A 172 -6.26 -3.42 -15.16
N ALA A 173 -5.89 -4.04 -14.04
CA ALA A 173 -4.58 -3.81 -13.43
C ALA A 173 -3.46 -4.55 -14.16
N VAL A 174 -2.35 -3.85 -14.40
CA VAL A 174 -1.11 -4.47 -14.87
C VAL A 174 -0.43 -5.16 -13.68
N LEU A 175 -0.16 -6.45 -13.83
CA LEU A 175 0.56 -7.25 -12.84
C LEU A 175 2.08 -7.03 -12.97
N ILE A 176 2.72 -6.68 -11.86
CA ILE A 176 4.18 -6.59 -11.75
C ILE A 176 4.63 -7.56 -10.66
N ASP A 177 5.15 -8.71 -11.05
CA ASP A 177 5.79 -9.64 -10.14
C ASP A 177 7.26 -9.24 -9.95
N THR A 178 7.60 -8.88 -8.72
CA THR A 178 8.94 -8.40 -8.35
C THR A 178 9.81 -9.49 -7.73
N SER A 179 9.41 -10.77 -7.81
CA SER A 179 10.13 -11.87 -7.17
C SER A 179 11.59 -11.95 -7.64
N ASP A 180 11.80 -11.79 -8.94
CA ASP A 180 13.11 -11.90 -9.59
C ASP A 180 13.63 -10.56 -10.14
N LEU A 181 12.97 -9.45 -9.81
CA LEU A 181 13.34 -8.12 -10.27
C LEU A 181 14.13 -7.37 -9.21
N SER A 182 15.13 -6.61 -9.65
CA SER A 182 15.71 -5.53 -8.86
C SER A 182 14.69 -4.39 -8.66
N SER A 183 14.93 -3.53 -7.67
CA SER A 183 14.10 -2.35 -7.46
C SER A 183 14.04 -1.44 -8.68
N ASP A 184 15.18 -1.26 -9.37
CA ASP A 184 15.27 -0.37 -10.54
C ASP A 184 14.49 -0.92 -11.73
N GLU A 185 14.56 -2.24 -11.98
CA GLU A 185 13.78 -2.89 -13.02
C GLU A 185 12.28 -2.80 -12.76
N ALA A 186 11.84 -3.05 -11.53
CA ALA A 186 10.44 -2.93 -11.13
C ALA A 186 9.92 -1.48 -11.28
N VAL A 187 10.72 -0.49 -10.88
CA VAL A 187 10.41 0.94 -11.06
C VAL A 187 10.33 1.29 -12.54
N ALA A 188 11.30 0.88 -13.35
CA ALA A 188 11.30 1.16 -14.79
C ALA A 188 10.08 0.56 -15.51
N LEU A 189 9.65 -0.66 -15.12
CA LEU A 189 8.41 -1.26 -15.64
C LEU A 189 7.18 -0.42 -15.28
N ALA A 190 7.08 0.00 -14.02
CA ALA A 190 5.94 0.79 -13.54
C ALA A 190 5.89 2.19 -14.17
N VAL A 191 7.03 2.88 -14.32
CA VAL A 191 7.12 4.19 -14.97
C VAL A 191 6.64 4.11 -16.41
N ARG A 192 7.08 3.09 -17.18
CA ARG A 192 6.61 2.90 -18.58
C ARG A 192 5.09 2.77 -18.69
N GLN A 193 4.41 2.13 -17.71
CA GLN A 193 2.94 2.04 -17.73
C GLN A 193 2.29 3.42 -17.58
N VAL A 194 2.85 4.28 -16.73
CA VAL A 194 2.34 5.64 -16.53
C VAL A 194 2.63 6.52 -17.75
N GLU A 195 3.83 6.41 -18.34
CA GLU A 195 4.20 7.14 -19.58
C GLU A 195 3.25 6.81 -20.73
N ALA A 196 2.97 5.51 -20.94
CA ALA A 196 2.05 5.07 -21.97
C ALA A 196 0.64 5.66 -21.77
N ALA A 197 0.10 5.58 -20.55
CA ALA A 197 -1.21 6.14 -20.25
C ALA A 197 -1.28 7.67 -20.35
N LEU A 198 -0.19 8.39 -20.11
CA LEU A 198 -0.09 9.82 -20.31
C LEU A 198 -0.04 10.19 -21.81
N ALA A 199 0.68 9.39 -22.61
CA ALA A 199 0.77 9.59 -24.06
C ALA A 199 -0.58 9.38 -24.75
N ASP A 200 -1.41 8.44 -24.31
CA ASP A 200 -2.75 8.18 -24.86
C ASP A 200 -3.77 9.32 -24.56
N ARG A 201 -3.41 10.27 -23.71
CA ARG A 201 -4.25 11.43 -23.34
C ARG A 201 -3.87 12.75 -23.99
N GLY A 202 -2.74 12.78 -24.65
CA GLY A 202 -2.22 13.97 -25.34
C GLY A 202 -2.68 14.01 -26.77
#